data_cbb3a92a2046b425e28a771b3117c9ec
#
_entry.id   cbb3a92a2046b425e28a771b3117c9ec
#
_cell.length_a   1.000
_cell.length_b   1.000
_cell.length_c   1.000
_cell.angle_alpha   90.00
_cell.angle_beta   90.00
_cell.angle_gamma   90.00
#
_symmetry.space_group_name_H-M   'P 1'
#
loop_
_entity.id
_entity.type
_entity.pdbx_description
1 polymer ?
#
loop_
_entity_poly.entity_id
_entity_poly.type
_entity_poly.pdbx_seq_one_letter_code
_entity_poly.pdbx_strand_id
1 'polypeptide(L)'
;VCNHTVCSLRRAKFTKFFDNFANFSIADMITLLLSILALILGYLFYGKLVEKVFRPNPSLQTPAYSKTDGIDYLPMPTWKVFMIQLLNIAGTGPIFGAIMGAMFGPSCYLWIVLGCIFGGAVHDYMTGMLSIRGGGVVVSDVVGNVLGKGAKNVMLVFSVVMLMRVGAVFVYSPALILGDMVGGSTDTTFIWVVVILLYYIVATLVPIDKIIGKIYPLFAFVLIFTAVALLGCLIVKWPAGIPEVWDGLANRSPKSGPIFPCLFITIACGAVS
;
A
#
# COMPACT_ATOMS: atom_id res chain seq x y z
N VAL A 1 -46.08 1.70 -6.16
CA VAL A 1 -46.45 0.48 -5.46
C VAL A 1 -45.13 -0.24 -5.17
N CYS A 2 -44.60 -0.05 -3.95
CA CYS A 2 -43.36 -0.72 -3.53
C CYS A 2 -43.68 -2.19 -3.29
N ASN A 3 -43.07 -3.08 -4.06
CA ASN A 3 -43.34 -4.49 -4.04
C ASN A 3 -42.97 -5.04 -2.63
N HIS A 4 -43.98 -5.47 -1.85
CA HIS A 4 -43.86 -5.96 -0.47
C HIS A 4 -42.76 -7.02 -0.33
N THR A 5 -42.53 -7.82 -1.36
CA THR A 5 -41.47 -8.84 -1.42
C THR A 5 -40.07 -8.26 -1.45
N VAL A 6 -39.84 -7.15 -2.13
CA VAL A 6 -38.52 -6.49 -2.19
C VAL A 6 -38.21 -5.79 -0.88
N CYS A 7 -39.22 -5.23 -0.20
CA CYS A 7 -39.06 -4.56 1.08
C CYS A 7 -38.81 -5.59 2.20
N SER A 8 -39.46 -6.75 2.17
CA SER A 8 -39.22 -7.83 3.15
C SER A 8 -37.85 -8.48 2.97
N LEU A 9 -37.38 -8.67 1.74
CA LEU A 9 -36.03 -9.18 1.42
C LEU A 9 -34.92 -8.19 1.84
N ARG A 10 -35.15 -6.88 1.66
CA ARG A 10 -34.21 -5.85 2.17
C ARG A 10 -34.17 -5.85 3.71
N ARG A 11 -35.30 -5.95 4.34
CA ARG A 11 -35.39 -5.98 5.82
C ARG A 11 -34.74 -7.25 6.38
N ALA A 12 -34.98 -8.40 5.78
CA ALA A 12 -34.35 -9.67 6.17
C ALA A 12 -32.81 -9.68 5.95
N LYS A 13 -32.32 -9.02 4.88
CA LYS A 13 -30.89 -8.85 4.68
C LYS A 13 -30.28 -7.87 5.68
N PHE A 14 -31.01 -6.84 6.06
CA PHE A 14 -30.57 -5.84 7.03
C PHE A 14 -30.56 -6.39 8.46
N THR A 15 -31.56 -7.13 8.86
CA THR A 15 -31.57 -7.86 10.16
C THR A 15 -30.44 -8.89 10.23
N LYS A 16 -30.25 -9.71 9.21
CA LYS A 16 -29.11 -10.64 9.16
C LYS A 16 -27.75 -9.94 9.26
N PHE A 17 -27.65 -8.74 8.72
CA PHE A 17 -26.44 -7.91 8.84
C PHE A 17 -26.18 -7.52 10.31
N PHE A 18 -27.20 -7.06 11.03
CA PHE A 18 -27.08 -6.69 12.44
C PHE A 18 -26.89 -7.91 13.35
N ASP A 19 -27.57 -9.03 13.07
CA ASP A 19 -27.41 -10.25 13.83
C ASP A 19 -26.00 -10.83 13.70
N ASN A 20 -25.41 -10.79 12.50
CA ASN A 20 -24.02 -11.20 12.28
C ASN A 20 -23.03 -10.23 12.98
N PHE A 21 -23.33 -8.93 13.00
CA PHE A 21 -22.52 -7.96 13.72
C PHE A 21 -22.61 -8.11 15.24
N ALA A 22 -23.82 -8.43 15.76
CA ALA A 22 -24.05 -8.66 17.18
C ALA A 22 -23.44 -9.99 17.69
N ASN A 23 -23.34 -11.00 16.82
CA ASN A 23 -22.73 -12.28 17.14
C ASN A 23 -21.22 -12.34 16.86
N PHE A 24 -20.63 -11.23 16.38
CA PHE A 24 -19.21 -11.13 16.11
C PHE A 24 -18.43 -11.05 17.44
N SER A 25 -17.61 -12.05 17.70
CA SER A 25 -16.75 -12.08 18.88
C SER A 25 -15.40 -11.42 18.60
N ILE A 26 -14.93 -10.61 19.54
CA ILE A 26 -13.55 -10.09 19.52
C ILE A 26 -12.53 -11.25 19.49
N ALA A 27 -12.91 -12.42 20.04
CA ALA A 27 -12.09 -13.62 20.01
C ALA A 27 -11.77 -14.13 18.59
N ASP A 28 -12.63 -13.81 17.61
CA ASP A 28 -12.43 -14.21 16.22
C ASP A 28 -11.51 -13.29 15.41
N MET A 29 -10.88 -12.29 16.08
CA MET A 29 -9.96 -11.31 15.47
C MET A 29 -8.70 -11.09 16.31
N ILE A 30 -8.35 -11.97 17.21
CA ILE A 30 -7.22 -11.74 18.12
C ILE A 30 -5.93 -11.57 17.34
N THR A 31 -5.67 -12.39 16.32
CA THR A 31 -4.47 -12.28 15.47
C THR A 31 -4.39 -10.92 14.77
N LEU A 32 -5.51 -10.42 14.23
CA LEU A 32 -5.55 -9.10 13.60
C LEU A 32 -5.25 -7.99 14.61
N LEU A 33 -5.89 -8.03 15.78
CA LEU A 33 -5.68 -7.04 16.84
C LEU A 33 -4.24 -7.08 17.38
N LEU A 34 -3.69 -8.27 17.60
CA LEU A 34 -2.30 -8.46 18.00
C LEU A 34 -1.33 -7.96 16.93
N SER A 35 -1.64 -8.18 15.65
CA SER A 35 -0.84 -7.67 14.53
C SER A 35 -0.82 -6.14 14.49
N ILE A 36 -1.97 -5.50 14.66
CA ILE A 36 -2.07 -4.03 14.74
C ILE A 36 -1.31 -3.51 15.97
N LEU A 37 -1.49 -4.15 17.12
CA LEU A 37 -0.77 -3.78 18.35
C LEU A 37 0.73 -3.92 18.17
N ALA A 38 1.20 -5.01 17.56
CA ALA A 38 2.61 -5.22 17.28
C ALA A 38 3.20 -4.15 16.35
N LEU A 39 2.45 -3.72 15.32
CA LEU A 39 2.85 -2.63 14.43
C LEU A 39 2.96 -1.30 15.20
N ILE A 40 1.99 -0.99 16.07
CA ILE A 40 2.03 0.22 16.90
C ILE A 40 3.22 0.18 17.87
N LEU A 41 3.45 -0.94 18.53
CA LEU A 41 4.60 -1.11 19.44
C LEU A 41 5.94 -1.04 18.67
N GLY A 42 5.99 -1.65 17.48
CA GLY A 42 7.13 -1.53 16.58
C GLY A 42 7.45 -0.07 16.23
N TYR A 43 6.43 0.71 15.87
CA TYR A 43 6.59 2.13 15.63
C TYR A 43 7.10 2.90 16.86
N LEU A 44 6.52 2.65 18.03
CA LEU A 44 6.85 3.38 19.27
C LEU A 44 8.25 3.04 19.82
N PHE A 45 8.63 1.77 19.79
CA PHE A 45 9.90 1.32 20.38
C PHE A 45 11.01 1.19 19.34
N TYR A 46 10.77 0.43 18.29
CA TYR A 46 11.77 0.18 17.28
C TYR A 46 12.01 1.41 16.39
N GLY A 47 10.96 2.20 16.09
CA GLY A 47 11.11 3.47 15.39
C GLY A 47 12.01 4.45 16.13
N LYS A 48 11.89 4.58 17.46
CA LYS A 48 12.81 5.42 18.27
C LYS A 48 14.26 4.91 18.25
N LEU A 49 14.45 3.60 18.21
CA LEU A 49 15.78 3.02 18.09
C LEU A 49 16.40 3.38 16.74
N VAL A 50 15.66 3.24 15.65
CA VAL A 50 16.09 3.61 14.30
C VAL A 50 16.41 5.11 14.23
N GLU A 51 15.53 5.96 14.76
CA GLU A 51 15.77 7.41 14.87
C GLU A 51 17.06 7.74 15.61
N LYS A 52 17.30 7.06 16.75
CA LYS A 52 18.53 7.23 17.53
C LYS A 52 19.80 6.83 16.75
N VAL A 53 19.70 5.77 15.93
CA VAL A 53 20.82 5.34 15.06
C VAL A 53 21.12 6.36 13.98
N PHE A 54 20.10 6.88 13.30
CA PHE A 54 20.25 7.83 12.22
C PHE A 54 20.49 9.27 12.70
N ARG A 55 20.18 9.59 13.95
CA ARG A 55 20.41 10.91 14.60
C ARG A 55 19.97 12.08 13.72
N PRO A 56 18.66 12.26 13.45
CA PRO A 56 18.18 13.42 12.74
C PRO A 56 18.53 14.69 13.51
N ASN A 57 18.97 15.73 12.80
CA ASN A 57 19.25 17.03 13.41
C ASN A 57 18.06 17.97 13.16
N PRO A 58 17.21 18.25 14.17
CA PRO A 58 16.02 19.08 14.00
C PRO A 58 16.32 20.56 13.73
N SER A 59 17.56 21.00 13.97
CA SER A 59 17.97 22.39 13.70
C SER A 59 18.27 22.66 12.22
N LEU A 60 18.47 21.61 11.42
CA LEU A 60 18.75 21.74 9.99
C LEU A 60 17.42 21.80 9.23
N GLN A 61 17.29 22.83 8.40
CA GLN A 61 16.15 22.94 7.49
C GLN A 61 16.25 21.86 6.40
N THR A 62 15.11 21.24 6.08
CA THR A 62 15.02 20.29 4.98
C THR A 62 15.18 20.99 3.63
N PRO A 63 15.64 20.29 2.58
CA PRO A 63 15.82 20.86 1.24
C PRO A 63 14.58 21.58 0.70
N ALA A 64 13.37 21.10 1.05
CA ALA A 64 12.12 21.74 0.65
C ALA A 64 11.99 23.19 1.15
N TYR A 65 12.58 23.53 2.29
CA TYR A 65 12.58 24.88 2.85
C TYR A 65 13.83 25.67 2.46
N SER A 66 15.01 25.04 2.40
CA SER A 66 16.27 25.71 2.13
C SER A 66 16.52 26.00 0.64
N LYS A 67 15.90 25.21 -0.25
CA LYS A 67 16.07 25.28 -1.71
C LYS A 67 14.75 25.54 -2.44
N THR A 68 13.76 26.13 -1.77
CA THR A 68 12.41 26.35 -2.34
C THR A 68 12.50 27.02 -3.71
N ASP A 69 12.00 26.34 -4.75
CA ASP A 69 11.97 26.83 -6.14
C ASP A 69 10.54 26.91 -6.71
N GLY A 70 9.57 26.37 -5.96
CA GLY A 70 8.16 26.33 -6.38
C GLY A 70 7.83 25.23 -7.40
N ILE A 71 8.77 24.38 -7.77
CA ILE A 71 8.60 23.29 -8.75
C ILE A 71 9.00 21.95 -8.11
N ASP A 72 10.27 21.78 -7.77
CA ASP A 72 10.81 20.52 -7.23
C ASP A 72 10.86 20.53 -5.69
N TYR A 73 11.09 21.70 -5.10
CA TYR A 73 11.22 21.90 -3.66
C TYR A 73 10.04 22.74 -3.13
N LEU A 74 8.97 22.03 -2.76
CA LEU A 74 7.73 22.64 -2.27
C LEU A 74 7.56 22.37 -0.76
N PRO A 75 7.61 23.40 0.09
CA PRO A 75 7.29 23.26 1.49
C PRO A 75 5.80 22.96 1.65
N MET A 76 5.49 21.85 2.34
CA MET A 76 4.12 21.41 2.58
C MET A 76 3.90 21.13 4.06
N PRO A 77 2.67 21.33 4.58
CA PRO A 77 2.33 20.98 5.96
C PRO A 77 2.39 19.45 6.15
N THR A 78 2.82 19.00 7.32
CA THR A 78 3.08 17.60 7.67
C THR A 78 1.92 16.66 7.33
N TRP A 79 0.68 17.08 7.55
CA TRP A 79 -0.48 16.24 7.25
C TRP A 79 -0.63 15.94 5.74
N LYS A 80 -0.28 16.90 4.87
CA LYS A 80 -0.29 16.68 3.42
C LYS A 80 0.82 15.70 3.01
N VAL A 81 2.02 15.86 3.56
CA VAL A 81 3.14 14.95 3.33
C VAL A 81 2.75 13.53 3.75
N PHE A 82 2.12 13.39 4.94
CA PHE A 82 1.61 12.09 5.41
C PHE A 82 0.61 11.46 4.42
N MET A 83 -0.37 12.24 3.93
CA MET A 83 -1.36 11.74 2.97
C MET A 83 -0.74 11.34 1.63
N ILE A 84 0.27 12.07 1.16
CA ILE A 84 1.01 11.75 -0.06
C ILE A 84 1.77 10.43 0.12
N GLN A 85 2.46 10.26 1.24
CA GLN A 85 3.20 9.02 1.53
C GLN A 85 2.27 7.82 1.68
N LEU A 86 1.13 8.00 2.36
CA LEU A 86 0.12 6.96 2.46
C LEU A 86 -0.36 6.46 1.08
N LEU A 87 -0.60 7.37 0.14
CA LEU A 87 -0.99 7.01 -1.22
C LEU A 87 0.14 6.34 -2.01
N ASN A 88 1.37 6.79 -1.82
CA ASN A 88 2.53 6.21 -2.50
C ASN A 88 2.77 4.77 -2.03
N ILE A 89 2.62 4.51 -0.74
CA ILE A 89 2.76 3.17 -0.15
C ILE A 89 1.58 2.26 -0.57
N ALA A 90 0.36 2.77 -0.57
CA ALA A 90 -0.84 2.01 -0.91
C ALA A 90 -1.00 1.79 -2.42
N GLY A 91 0.05 1.34 -3.08
CA GLY A 91 0.05 0.98 -4.49
C GLY A 91 -0.57 -0.40 -4.78
N THR A 92 -0.58 -0.77 -6.05
CA THR A 92 -1.10 -2.08 -6.50
C THR A 92 -0.34 -3.26 -5.89
N GLY A 93 0.97 -3.14 -5.72
CA GLY A 93 1.82 -4.18 -5.12
C GLY A 93 1.43 -4.53 -3.69
N PRO A 94 1.42 -3.58 -2.75
CA PRO A 94 0.99 -3.81 -1.37
C PRO A 94 -0.42 -4.37 -1.25
N ILE A 95 -1.37 -3.86 -2.03
CA ILE A 95 -2.77 -4.32 -1.98
C ILE A 95 -2.89 -5.76 -2.52
N PHE A 96 -2.45 -6.02 -3.74
CA PHE A 96 -2.54 -7.35 -4.33
C PHE A 96 -1.60 -8.36 -3.65
N GLY A 97 -0.43 -7.93 -3.21
CA GLY A 97 0.49 -8.76 -2.45
C GLY A 97 -0.12 -9.28 -1.15
N ALA A 98 -0.79 -8.42 -0.39
CA ALA A 98 -1.50 -8.81 0.82
C ALA A 98 -2.67 -9.76 0.53
N ILE A 99 -3.48 -9.48 -0.50
CA ILE A 99 -4.61 -10.34 -0.91
C ILE A 99 -4.11 -11.73 -1.33
N MET A 100 -3.09 -11.79 -2.16
CA MET A 100 -2.48 -13.05 -2.59
C MET A 100 -1.80 -13.78 -1.42
N GLY A 101 -1.16 -13.05 -0.52
CA GLY A 101 -0.57 -13.59 0.69
C GLY A 101 -1.59 -14.26 1.60
N ALA A 102 -2.79 -13.69 1.72
CA ALA A 102 -3.88 -14.25 2.50
C ALA A 102 -4.33 -15.64 2.01
N MET A 103 -4.10 -15.99 0.73
CA MET A 103 -4.37 -17.32 0.18
C MET A 103 -3.52 -18.42 0.84
N PHE A 104 -2.32 -18.07 1.34
CA PHE A 104 -1.45 -19.03 2.03
C PHE A 104 -1.87 -19.29 3.49
N GLY A 105 -2.81 -18.50 4.00
CA GLY A 105 -3.35 -18.66 5.36
C GLY A 105 -2.71 -17.70 6.38
N PRO A 106 -2.88 -17.97 7.69
CA PRO A 106 -2.49 -17.04 8.76
C PRO A 106 -0.98 -16.75 8.86
N SER A 107 -0.12 -17.58 8.25
CA SER A 107 1.32 -17.33 8.16
C SER A 107 1.68 -15.99 7.52
N CYS A 108 0.77 -15.43 6.69
CA CYS A 108 0.98 -14.10 6.09
C CYS A 108 1.05 -12.98 7.12
N TYR A 109 0.32 -13.06 8.24
CA TYR A 109 0.37 -12.04 9.30
C TYR A 109 1.77 -11.87 9.89
N LEU A 110 2.46 -12.99 10.16
CA LEU A 110 3.82 -12.95 10.71
C LEU A 110 4.76 -12.21 9.77
N TRP A 111 4.69 -12.54 8.48
CA TRP A 111 5.56 -11.92 7.50
C TRP A 111 5.22 -10.43 7.28
N ILE A 112 3.94 -10.08 7.18
CA ILE A 112 3.52 -8.67 7.05
C ILE A 112 4.01 -7.87 8.25
N VAL A 113 3.74 -8.32 9.47
CA VAL A 113 4.11 -7.57 10.69
C VAL A 113 5.62 -7.43 10.83
N LEU A 114 6.37 -8.52 10.73
CA LEU A 114 7.82 -8.49 10.86
C LEU A 114 8.49 -7.77 9.69
N GLY A 115 7.99 -7.98 8.47
CA GLY A 115 8.47 -7.30 7.27
C GLY A 115 8.27 -5.79 7.33
N CYS A 116 7.10 -5.32 7.75
CA CYS A 116 6.83 -3.88 7.90
C CYS A 116 7.68 -3.25 9.00
N ILE A 117 7.88 -3.93 10.15
CA ILE A 117 8.67 -3.36 11.25
C ILE A 117 10.16 -3.34 10.92
N PHE A 118 10.73 -4.50 10.56
CA PHE A 118 12.19 -4.64 10.41
C PHE A 118 12.71 -4.34 9.00
N GLY A 119 11.86 -4.50 7.97
CA GLY A 119 12.22 -4.23 6.58
C GLY A 119 11.73 -2.87 6.11
N GLY A 120 10.43 -2.74 5.89
CA GLY A 120 9.81 -1.58 5.25
C GLY A 120 10.10 -0.28 5.96
N ALA A 121 9.74 -0.17 7.23
CA ALA A 121 9.91 1.07 7.98
C ALA A 121 11.37 1.53 8.06
N VAL A 122 12.33 0.61 8.18
CA VAL A 122 13.76 0.94 8.21
C VAL A 122 14.25 1.36 6.84
N HIS A 123 13.86 0.64 5.79
CA HIS A 123 14.22 0.96 4.41
C HIS A 123 13.75 2.37 4.03
N ASP A 124 12.48 2.69 4.28
CA ASP A 124 11.90 3.97 3.90
C ASP A 124 12.48 5.13 4.71
N TYR A 125 12.65 4.93 6.02
CA TYR A 125 13.30 5.93 6.87
C TYR A 125 14.74 6.18 6.44
N MET A 126 15.52 5.13 6.15
CA MET A 126 16.89 5.21 5.70
C MET A 126 17.02 5.94 4.36
N THR A 127 16.23 5.54 3.38
CA THR A 127 16.27 6.16 2.03
C THR A 127 15.85 7.62 2.07
N GLY A 128 14.81 7.95 2.84
CA GLY A 128 14.38 9.33 3.07
C GLY A 128 15.47 10.17 3.74
N MET A 129 16.09 9.67 4.80
CA MET A 129 17.16 10.37 5.50
C MET A 129 18.41 10.59 4.64
N LEU A 130 18.79 9.59 3.85
CA LEU A 130 19.92 9.71 2.93
C LEU A 130 19.64 10.73 1.82
N SER A 131 18.43 10.71 1.27
CA SER A 131 17.99 11.70 0.28
C SER A 131 18.01 13.12 0.84
N ILE A 132 17.43 13.36 2.02
CA ILE A 132 17.40 14.66 2.67
C ILE A 132 18.83 15.16 2.98
N ARG A 133 19.71 14.32 3.50
CA ARG A 133 21.11 14.67 3.77
C ARG A 133 21.90 14.97 2.51
N GLY A 134 21.59 14.30 1.40
CA GLY A 134 22.15 14.58 0.08
C GLY A 134 21.62 15.86 -0.58
N GLY A 135 20.62 16.52 0.02
CA GLY A 135 19.99 17.71 -0.53
C GLY A 135 18.82 17.44 -1.46
N GLY A 136 18.12 16.33 -1.27
CA GLY A 136 16.98 15.91 -2.09
C GLY A 136 17.38 15.06 -3.31
N VAL A 137 18.45 14.27 -3.19
CA VAL A 137 18.96 13.43 -4.29
C VAL A 137 18.20 12.11 -4.39
N VAL A 138 18.15 11.55 -5.60
CA VAL A 138 17.57 10.23 -5.86
C VAL A 138 18.51 9.11 -5.42
N VAL A 139 17.97 7.90 -5.21
CA VAL A 139 18.74 6.74 -4.70
C VAL A 139 19.96 6.41 -5.55
N SER A 140 19.87 6.54 -6.89
CA SER A 140 21.01 6.32 -7.78
C SER A 140 22.19 7.29 -7.52
N ASP A 141 21.90 8.52 -7.13
CA ASP A 141 22.93 9.49 -6.76
C ASP A 141 23.56 9.17 -5.41
N VAL A 142 22.76 8.73 -4.44
CA VAL A 142 23.27 8.24 -3.15
C VAL A 142 24.24 7.06 -3.36
N VAL A 143 23.84 6.08 -4.18
CA VAL A 143 24.71 4.95 -4.55
C VAL A 143 25.98 5.42 -5.24
N GLY A 144 25.85 6.40 -6.14
CA GLY A 144 27.00 6.97 -6.85
C GLY A 144 28.01 7.67 -5.93
N ASN A 145 27.52 8.34 -4.91
CA ASN A 145 28.37 9.04 -3.92
C ASN A 145 29.14 8.07 -3.02
N VAL A 146 28.59 6.89 -2.76
CA VAL A 146 29.20 5.88 -1.86
C VAL A 146 30.03 4.85 -2.63
N LEU A 147 29.52 4.34 -3.75
CA LEU A 147 30.09 3.23 -4.52
C LEU A 147 30.73 3.65 -5.85
N GLY A 148 30.62 4.92 -6.21
CA GLY A 148 31.23 5.46 -7.41
C GLY A 148 30.34 5.43 -8.66
N LYS A 149 30.86 6.02 -9.76
CA LYS A 149 30.12 6.27 -11.00
C LYS A 149 29.60 4.99 -11.68
N GLY A 150 30.36 3.90 -11.62
CA GLY A 150 29.93 2.61 -12.21
C GLY A 150 28.66 2.07 -11.55
N ALA A 151 28.64 2.05 -10.22
CA ALA A 151 27.46 1.63 -9.44
C ALA A 151 26.26 2.56 -9.66
N LYS A 152 26.49 3.88 -9.78
CA LYS A 152 25.43 4.84 -10.13
C LYS A 152 24.75 4.48 -11.46
N ASN A 153 25.53 4.22 -12.51
CA ASN A 153 24.97 3.92 -13.82
C ASN A 153 24.17 2.60 -13.82
N VAL A 154 24.69 1.57 -13.16
CA VAL A 154 23.95 0.29 -13.00
C VAL A 154 22.64 0.53 -12.25
N MET A 155 22.66 1.25 -11.14
CA MET A 155 21.46 1.58 -10.35
C MET A 155 20.45 2.41 -11.14
N LEU A 156 20.93 3.35 -11.96
CA LEU A 156 20.08 4.18 -12.82
C LEU A 156 19.34 3.32 -13.85
N VAL A 157 20.07 2.46 -14.57
CA VAL A 157 19.46 1.54 -15.55
C VAL A 157 18.46 0.61 -14.89
N PHE A 158 18.82 0.04 -13.73
CA PHE A 158 17.93 -0.80 -12.94
C PHE A 158 16.66 -0.04 -12.54
N SER A 159 16.79 1.18 -12.03
CA SER A 159 15.65 2.01 -11.63
C SER A 159 14.73 2.33 -12.80
N VAL A 160 15.27 2.65 -13.98
CA VAL A 160 14.47 2.91 -15.19
C VAL A 160 13.68 1.67 -15.59
N VAL A 161 14.32 0.50 -15.63
CA VAL A 161 13.64 -0.76 -15.98
C VAL A 161 12.56 -1.09 -14.97
N MET A 162 12.84 -0.92 -13.67
CA MET A 162 11.85 -1.12 -12.60
C MET A 162 10.66 -0.17 -12.74
N LEU A 163 10.89 1.12 -12.95
CA LEU A 163 9.83 2.11 -13.13
C LEU A 163 8.96 1.81 -14.36
N MET A 164 9.55 1.35 -15.47
CA MET A 164 8.79 0.94 -16.65
C MET A 164 7.88 -0.26 -16.34
N ARG A 165 8.39 -1.25 -15.61
CA ARG A 165 7.57 -2.42 -15.20
C ARG A 165 6.44 -2.03 -14.25
N VAL A 166 6.75 -1.21 -13.25
CA VAL A 166 5.75 -0.69 -12.31
C VAL A 166 4.68 0.11 -13.06
N GLY A 167 5.09 1.02 -13.95
CA GLY A 167 4.17 1.78 -14.80
C GLY A 167 3.23 0.89 -15.62
N ALA A 168 3.76 -0.19 -16.23
CA ALA A 168 2.95 -1.14 -16.97
C ALA A 168 1.90 -1.84 -16.07
N VAL A 169 2.25 -2.21 -14.85
CA VAL A 169 1.32 -2.79 -13.87
C VAL A 169 0.23 -1.80 -13.49
N PHE A 170 0.57 -0.54 -13.27
CA PHE A 170 -0.40 0.51 -12.94
C PHE A 170 -1.36 0.85 -14.10
N VAL A 171 -0.98 0.61 -15.34
CA VAL A 171 -1.90 0.70 -16.50
C VAL A 171 -2.76 -0.55 -16.61
N TYR A 172 -2.14 -1.73 -16.53
CA TYR A 172 -2.81 -2.98 -16.85
C TYR A 172 -3.79 -3.45 -15.77
N SER A 173 -3.44 -3.30 -14.48
CA SER A 173 -4.28 -3.78 -13.38
C SER A 173 -5.65 -3.09 -13.31
N PRO A 174 -5.75 -1.74 -13.37
CA PRO A 174 -7.06 -1.08 -13.44
C PRO A 174 -7.82 -1.40 -14.73
N ALA A 175 -7.11 -1.56 -15.86
CA ALA A 175 -7.72 -1.91 -17.13
C ALA A 175 -8.40 -3.28 -17.10
N LEU A 176 -7.78 -4.27 -16.45
CA LEU A 176 -8.37 -5.58 -16.21
C LEU A 176 -9.66 -5.47 -15.40
N ILE A 177 -9.61 -4.77 -14.27
CA ILE A 177 -10.77 -4.62 -13.38
C ILE A 177 -11.93 -3.95 -14.12
N LEU A 178 -11.65 -2.86 -14.84
CA LEU A 178 -12.67 -2.14 -15.61
C LEU A 178 -13.18 -2.97 -16.79
N GLY A 179 -12.31 -3.72 -17.45
CA GLY A 179 -12.68 -4.63 -18.53
C GLY A 179 -13.63 -5.72 -18.07
N ASP A 180 -13.33 -6.36 -16.93
CA ASP A 180 -14.17 -7.39 -16.32
C ASP A 180 -15.55 -6.85 -15.89
N MET A 181 -15.61 -5.60 -15.42
CA MET A 181 -16.88 -4.94 -15.05
C MET A 181 -17.81 -4.67 -16.25
N VAL A 182 -17.24 -4.45 -17.45
CA VAL A 182 -18.01 -4.04 -18.65
C VAL A 182 -18.32 -5.21 -19.59
N GLY A 183 -17.74 -6.37 -19.39
CA GLY A 183 -18.06 -7.53 -20.23
C GLY A 183 -16.99 -8.61 -20.34
N GLY A 184 -15.83 -8.41 -19.68
CA GLY A 184 -14.82 -9.45 -19.52
C GLY A 184 -14.12 -9.92 -20.81
N SER A 185 -14.20 -9.16 -21.91
CA SER A 185 -13.52 -9.50 -23.16
C SER A 185 -12.12 -8.87 -23.24
N THR A 186 -11.24 -9.53 -24.01
CA THR A 186 -9.88 -8.99 -24.26
C THR A 186 -9.94 -7.61 -24.93
N ASP A 187 -10.94 -7.39 -25.80
CA ASP A 187 -11.10 -6.14 -26.52
C ASP A 187 -11.49 -5.00 -25.58
N THR A 188 -12.39 -5.25 -24.62
CA THR A 188 -12.76 -4.26 -23.60
C THR A 188 -11.58 -3.90 -22.72
N THR A 189 -10.76 -4.87 -22.32
CA THR A 189 -9.54 -4.60 -21.55
C THR A 189 -8.55 -3.74 -22.34
N PHE A 190 -8.36 -4.02 -23.64
CA PHE A 190 -7.47 -3.23 -24.49
C PHE A 190 -7.94 -1.76 -24.62
N ILE A 191 -9.24 -1.54 -24.77
CA ILE A 191 -9.81 -0.16 -24.80
C ILE A 191 -9.46 0.58 -23.51
N TRP A 192 -9.61 -0.06 -22.34
CA TRP A 192 -9.27 0.56 -21.06
C TRP A 192 -7.79 0.82 -20.90
N VAL A 193 -6.91 -0.06 -21.40
CA VAL A 193 -5.47 0.19 -21.44
C VAL A 193 -5.15 1.48 -22.20
N VAL A 194 -5.74 1.67 -23.38
CA VAL A 194 -5.54 2.87 -24.19
C VAL A 194 -6.07 4.12 -23.47
N VAL A 195 -7.27 4.06 -22.88
CA VAL A 195 -7.86 5.18 -22.14
C VAL A 195 -6.99 5.60 -20.94
N ILE A 196 -6.51 4.63 -20.15
CA ILE A 196 -5.64 4.90 -18.99
C ILE A 196 -4.29 5.47 -19.42
N LEU A 197 -3.74 4.96 -20.52
CA LEU A 197 -2.47 5.45 -21.06
C LEU A 197 -2.58 6.90 -21.55
N LEU A 198 -3.67 7.23 -22.25
CA LEU A 198 -4.00 8.61 -22.64
C LEU A 198 -4.18 9.51 -21.41
N TYR A 199 -4.87 9.04 -20.39
CA TYR A 199 -4.99 9.76 -19.12
C TYR A 199 -3.62 10.07 -18.52
N TYR A 200 -2.70 9.13 -18.49
CA TYR A 200 -1.36 9.35 -17.96
C TYR A 200 -0.55 10.36 -18.78
N ILE A 201 -0.66 10.30 -20.13
CA ILE A 201 -0.02 11.31 -20.99
C ILE A 201 -0.56 12.70 -20.67
N VAL A 202 -1.87 12.86 -20.53
CA VAL A 202 -2.48 14.15 -20.17
C VAL A 202 -2.07 14.57 -18.76
N ALA A 203 -2.04 13.63 -17.80
CA ALA A 203 -1.66 13.91 -16.42
C ALA A 203 -0.21 14.40 -16.29
N THR A 204 0.70 13.93 -17.14
CA THR A 204 2.10 14.40 -17.14
C THR A 204 2.26 15.84 -17.64
N LEU A 205 1.29 16.35 -18.37
CA LEU A 205 1.30 17.75 -18.87
C LEU A 205 0.74 18.74 -17.85
N VAL A 206 0.07 18.24 -16.80
CA VAL A 206 -0.52 19.10 -15.76
C VAL A 206 0.53 19.39 -14.68
N PRO A 207 0.68 20.67 -14.23
CA PRO A 207 1.59 21.01 -13.15
C PRO A 207 1.31 20.20 -11.88
N ILE A 208 2.32 19.54 -11.37
CA ILE A 208 2.26 18.61 -10.23
C ILE A 208 1.65 19.27 -8.99
N ASP A 209 1.96 20.55 -8.76
CA ASP A 209 1.51 21.31 -7.58
C ASP A 209 0.00 21.39 -7.42
N LYS A 210 -0.72 21.53 -8.54
CA LYS A 210 -2.20 21.59 -8.52
C LYS A 210 -2.83 20.26 -8.21
N ILE A 211 -2.22 19.18 -8.67
CA ILE A 211 -2.72 17.81 -8.47
C ILE A 211 -2.38 17.35 -7.05
N ILE A 212 -1.11 17.40 -6.66
CA ILE A 212 -0.62 16.93 -5.36
C ILE A 212 -1.26 17.72 -4.23
N GLY A 213 -1.31 19.05 -4.34
CA GLY A 213 -1.79 19.89 -3.26
C GLY A 213 -3.28 19.76 -2.93
N LYS A 214 -4.14 19.42 -3.91
CA LYS A 214 -5.60 19.38 -3.75
C LYS A 214 -6.22 18.01 -3.92
N ILE A 215 -5.75 17.23 -4.89
CA ILE A 215 -6.38 15.96 -5.28
C ILE A 215 -5.88 14.80 -4.42
N TYR A 216 -4.59 14.75 -4.10
CA TYR A 216 -4.02 13.66 -3.30
C TYR A 216 -4.65 13.49 -1.91
N PRO A 217 -4.90 14.53 -1.11
CA PRO A 217 -5.58 14.36 0.17
C PRO A 217 -6.97 13.75 0.05
N LEU A 218 -7.70 14.10 -1.04
CA LEU A 218 -9.01 13.53 -1.31
C LEU A 218 -8.92 12.02 -1.61
N PHE A 219 -7.98 11.61 -2.48
CA PHE A 219 -7.77 10.20 -2.78
C PHE A 219 -7.30 9.40 -1.55
N ALA A 220 -6.44 9.97 -0.71
CA ALA A 220 -6.02 9.33 0.52
C ALA A 220 -7.20 9.11 1.48
N PHE A 221 -8.10 10.09 1.60
CA PHE A 221 -9.32 9.93 2.39
C PHE A 221 -10.23 8.83 1.83
N VAL A 222 -10.46 8.82 0.50
CA VAL A 222 -11.26 7.77 -0.17
C VAL A 222 -10.63 6.39 0.04
N LEU A 223 -9.30 6.28 -0.02
CA LEU A 223 -8.59 5.03 0.22
C LEU A 223 -8.81 4.51 1.65
N ILE A 224 -8.63 5.38 2.66
CA ILE A 224 -8.87 5.01 4.07
C ILE A 224 -10.33 4.61 4.26
N PHE A 225 -11.27 5.38 3.72
CA PHE A 225 -12.70 5.07 3.81
C PHE A 225 -13.00 3.71 3.17
N THR A 226 -12.45 3.42 1.98
CA THR A 226 -12.64 2.15 1.29
C THR A 226 -12.05 0.99 2.09
N ALA A 227 -10.86 1.15 2.68
CA ALA A 227 -10.24 0.13 3.51
C ALA A 227 -11.09 -0.19 4.76
N VAL A 228 -11.58 0.84 5.45
CA VAL A 228 -12.47 0.67 6.61
C VAL A 228 -13.81 0.04 6.22
N ALA A 229 -14.39 0.45 5.09
CA ALA A 229 -15.63 -0.13 4.58
C ALA A 229 -15.45 -1.61 4.20
N LEU A 230 -14.35 -1.97 3.55
CA LEU A 230 -14.01 -3.36 3.22
C LEU A 230 -13.83 -4.20 4.48
N LEU A 231 -13.11 -3.69 5.48
CA LEU A 231 -12.95 -4.38 6.76
C LEU A 231 -14.31 -4.61 7.42
N GLY A 232 -15.18 -3.60 7.47
CA GLY A 232 -16.54 -3.73 7.99
C GLY A 232 -17.37 -4.75 7.21
N CYS A 233 -17.27 -4.78 5.88
CA CYS A 233 -17.95 -5.77 5.05
C CYS A 233 -17.43 -7.20 5.28
N LEU A 234 -16.12 -7.36 5.47
CA LEU A 234 -15.52 -8.66 5.77
C LEU A 234 -16.00 -9.20 7.12
N ILE A 235 -15.98 -8.39 8.15
CA ILE A 235 -16.47 -8.75 9.50
C ILE A 235 -17.92 -9.26 9.41
N VAL A 236 -18.76 -8.55 8.67
CA VAL A 236 -20.19 -8.89 8.56
C VAL A 236 -20.46 -10.12 7.70
N LYS A 237 -19.71 -10.30 6.62
CA LYS A 237 -19.93 -11.41 5.68
C LYS A 237 -19.22 -12.70 6.03
N TRP A 238 -18.29 -12.67 6.97
CA TRP A 238 -17.50 -13.83 7.36
C TRP A 238 -17.89 -14.34 8.75
N PRO A 239 -19.03 -15.05 8.88
CA PRO A 239 -19.52 -15.54 10.17
C PRO A 239 -18.62 -16.61 10.81
N ALA A 240 -17.69 -17.19 10.04
CA ALA A 240 -16.73 -18.19 10.54
C ALA A 240 -15.48 -17.59 11.20
N GLY A 241 -15.43 -16.25 11.33
CA GLY A 241 -14.24 -15.55 11.86
C GLY A 241 -13.09 -15.45 10.86
N ILE A 242 -12.13 -14.59 11.17
CA ILE A 242 -10.88 -14.45 10.40
C ILE A 242 -9.93 -15.55 10.85
N PRO A 243 -9.24 -16.29 9.93
CA PRO A 243 -8.32 -17.34 10.32
C PRO A 243 -7.25 -16.86 11.28
N GLU A 244 -7.11 -17.55 12.40
CA GLU A 244 -6.18 -17.19 13.47
C GLU A 244 -4.83 -17.92 13.31
N VAL A 245 -3.73 -17.33 13.81
CA VAL A 245 -2.37 -17.91 13.69
C VAL A 245 -2.29 -19.27 14.37
N TRP A 246 -3.01 -19.47 15.48
CA TRP A 246 -3.06 -20.75 16.19
C TRP A 246 -3.91 -21.84 15.51
N ASP A 247 -4.71 -21.50 14.49
CA ASP A 247 -5.42 -22.50 13.67
C ASP A 247 -4.46 -23.28 12.77
N GLY A 248 -3.19 -22.94 12.81
CA GLY A 248 -2.10 -23.58 12.10
C GLY A 248 -1.49 -22.71 11.01
N LEU A 249 -0.16 -22.80 10.91
CA LEU A 249 0.63 -22.08 9.88
C LEU A 249 0.74 -22.90 8.58
N ALA A 250 -0.13 -23.90 8.39
CA ALA A 250 -0.12 -24.74 7.20
C ALA A 250 -0.55 -23.94 5.96
N ASN A 251 0.04 -24.29 4.84
CA ASN A 251 -0.33 -23.72 3.55
C ASN A 251 -1.76 -24.12 3.17
N ARG A 252 -2.66 -23.16 3.10
CA ARG A 252 -4.06 -23.35 2.70
C ARG A 252 -4.27 -23.34 1.19
N SER A 253 -3.25 -22.96 0.42
CA SER A 253 -3.28 -22.94 -1.04
C SER A 253 -2.10 -23.71 -1.66
N PRO A 254 -2.07 -25.05 -1.58
CA PRO A 254 -0.97 -25.86 -2.11
C PRO A 254 -0.71 -25.62 -3.60
N LYS A 255 -1.74 -25.25 -4.35
CA LYS A 255 -1.65 -24.95 -5.79
C LYS A 255 -0.86 -23.66 -6.08
N SER A 256 -0.75 -22.76 -5.11
CA SER A 256 -0.01 -21.49 -5.24
C SER A 256 1.49 -21.63 -4.98
N GLY A 257 1.96 -22.84 -4.66
CA GLY A 257 3.34 -23.16 -4.36
C GLY A 257 3.64 -23.30 -2.86
N PRO A 258 4.89 -23.62 -2.51
CA PRO A 258 5.31 -23.77 -1.10
C PRO A 258 5.28 -22.40 -0.40
N ILE A 259 5.13 -22.42 0.95
CA ILE A 259 5.19 -21.20 1.77
C ILE A 259 6.51 -20.47 1.51
N PHE A 260 7.63 -21.17 1.58
CA PHE A 260 8.92 -20.61 1.21
C PHE A 260 9.34 -21.13 -0.19
N PRO A 261 9.69 -20.26 -1.16
CA PRO A 261 9.78 -18.79 -1.08
C PRO A 261 8.50 -18.03 -1.51
N CYS A 262 7.45 -18.74 -1.98
CA CYS A 262 6.33 -18.11 -2.71
C CYS A 262 5.57 -17.06 -1.87
N LEU A 263 5.21 -17.39 -0.63
CA LEU A 263 4.56 -16.43 0.28
C LEU A 263 5.42 -15.17 0.47
N PHE A 264 6.71 -15.34 0.71
CA PHE A 264 7.63 -14.22 0.96
C PHE A 264 7.74 -13.29 -0.24
N ILE A 265 7.90 -13.86 -1.44
CA ILE A 265 7.96 -13.08 -2.68
C ILE A 265 6.65 -12.34 -2.93
N THR A 266 5.52 -12.99 -2.69
CA THR A 266 4.19 -12.43 -2.92
C THR A 266 3.91 -11.25 -2.01
N ILE A 267 4.27 -11.36 -0.71
CA ILE A 267 4.02 -10.33 0.29
C ILE A 267 5.14 -9.28 0.33
N ALA A 268 6.33 -9.58 -0.19
CA ALA A 268 7.49 -8.70 -0.08
C ALA A 268 7.19 -7.25 -0.50
N CYS A 269 6.42 -7.07 -1.57
CA CYS A 269 6.01 -5.73 -2.00
C CYS A 269 5.14 -5.02 -0.96
N GLY A 270 4.27 -5.75 -0.25
CA GLY A 270 3.41 -5.17 0.79
C GLY A 270 4.09 -5.03 2.16
N ALA A 271 5.18 -5.76 2.40
CA ALA A 271 5.91 -5.71 3.65
C ALA A 271 7.09 -4.73 3.63
N VAL A 272 7.57 -4.35 2.44
CA VAL A 272 8.75 -3.49 2.25
C VAL A 272 8.39 -2.15 1.60
N SER A 273 7.11 -1.91 1.29
CA SER A 273 6.65 -0.64 0.68
C SER A 273 6.19 0.35 1.72
#